data_fdf3a0597eefb5080e21f850eed76853
#
_entry.id   fdf3a0597eefb5080e21f850eed76853
#
_cell.length_a   1.000
_cell.length_b   1.000
_cell.length_c   1.000
_cell.angle_alpha   90.00
_cell.angle_beta   90.00
_cell.angle_gamma   90.00
#
_symmetry.space_group_name_H-M   'P 1'
#
loop_
_entity.id
_entity.type
_entity.pdbx_description
1 polymer ?
#
loop_
_entity_poly.entity_id
_entity_poly.type
_entity_poly.pdbx_seq_one_letter_code
_entity_poly.pdbx_strand_id
1 'polypeptide(L)'
;YYMKLFTRIGAEVFFLFRILAAILLFCVVTLGLQPSCEAALISKNQEISMGKEVAAKLEAKYGVVQDEELQAHVNSIGQRLVAVSGRKDLEYTFKVLNHDEVNAMAVPGGFIYVFKGLLDFMPSDDELAGVLGHEVGHIVKRHSVKQVEKQLALTLLTLIITKGQGLVLADATM
;
A
#
# COMPACT_ATOMS: atom_id res chain seq x y z
N TYR A 1 40.90 -2.63 55.49
CA TYR A 1 40.61 -1.38 54.75
C TYR A 1 40.40 -1.68 53.27
N TYR A 2 41.24 -2.45 52.62
CA TYR A 2 41.14 -2.77 51.17
C TYR A 2 39.87 -3.56 50.77
N MET A 3 39.38 -4.45 51.65
CA MET A 3 38.22 -5.27 51.34
C MET A 3 36.93 -4.44 51.28
N LYS A 4 36.78 -3.39 52.10
CA LYS A 4 35.61 -2.47 52.05
C LYS A 4 35.64 -1.52 50.83
N LEU A 5 36.84 -1.21 50.35
CA LEU A 5 37.02 -0.39 49.14
C LEU A 5 36.61 -1.16 47.87
N PHE A 6 37.01 -2.48 47.83
CA PHE A 6 36.70 -3.35 46.67
C PHE A 6 35.19 -3.62 46.54
N THR A 7 34.48 -3.81 47.64
CA THR A 7 33.01 -4.01 47.62
C THR A 7 32.27 -2.73 47.22
N ARG A 8 32.80 -1.55 47.57
CA ARG A 8 32.16 -0.29 47.22
C ARG A 8 32.34 0.03 45.73
N ILE A 9 33.51 -0.21 45.14
CA ILE A 9 33.78 -0.04 43.72
C ILE A 9 32.94 -1.02 42.91
N GLY A 10 32.79 -2.27 43.33
CA GLY A 10 31.94 -3.26 42.67
C GLY A 10 30.46 -2.85 42.65
N ALA A 11 29.95 -2.29 43.73
CA ALA A 11 28.57 -1.84 43.84
C ALA A 11 28.28 -0.64 42.89
N GLU A 12 29.20 0.31 42.80
CA GLU A 12 29.08 1.47 41.90
C GLU A 12 29.12 1.07 40.41
N VAL A 13 30.03 0.16 40.06
CA VAL A 13 30.12 -0.38 38.69
C VAL A 13 28.86 -1.15 38.31
N PHE A 14 28.32 -1.95 39.25
CA PHE A 14 27.09 -2.71 39.04
C PHE A 14 25.87 -1.77 38.90
N PHE A 15 25.84 -0.69 39.66
CA PHE A 15 24.79 0.34 39.56
C PHE A 15 24.82 1.07 38.23
N LEU A 16 26.00 1.49 37.75
CA LEU A 16 26.21 2.11 36.46
C LEU A 16 25.81 1.18 35.30
N PHE A 17 26.13 -0.11 35.40
CA PHE A 17 25.74 -1.11 34.41
C PHE A 17 24.22 -1.26 34.30
N ARG A 18 23.52 -1.26 35.45
CA ARG A 18 22.03 -1.31 35.48
C ARG A 18 21.39 -0.08 34.85
N ILE A 19 21.95 1.12 35.12
CA ILE A 19 21.47 2.37 34.48
C ILE A 19 21.69 2.31 32.97
N LEU A 20 22.86 1.90 32.51
CA LEU A 20 23.17 1.78 31.09
C LEU A 20 22.24 0.77 30.38
N ALA A 21 22.00 -0.38 31.02
CA ALA A 21 21.06 -1.39 30.51
C ALA A 21 19.62 -0.84 30.44
N ALA A 22 19.17 -0.09 31.44
CA ALA A 22 17.86 0.53 31.46
C ALA A 22 17.72 1.60 30.37
N ILE A 23 18.73 2.42 30.13
CA ILE A 23 18.78 3.42 29.05
C ILE A 23 18.74 2.73 27.70
N LEU A 24 19.51 1.66 27.51
CA LEU A 24 19.53 0.88 26.27
C LEU A 24 18.15 0.25 25.99
N LEU A 25 17.53 -0.34 27.00
CA LEU A 25 16.18 -0.91 26.91
C LEU A 25 15.15 0.17 26.56
N PHE A 26 15.23 1.34 27.21
CA PHE A 26 14.36 2.48 26.92
C PHE A 26 14.53 2.98 25.49
N CYS A 27 15.77 3.10 24.98
CA CYS A 27 16.05 3.46 23.61
C CYS A 27 15.48 2.43 22.62
N VAL A 28 15.64 1.13 22.88
CA VAL A 28 15.08 0.07 22.02
C VAL A 28 13.54 0.13 21.99
N VAL A 29 12.90 0.35 23.14
CA VAL A 29 11.44 0.46 23.23
C VAL A 29 10.94 1.72 22.52
N THR A 30 11.61 2.85 22.69
CA THR A 30 11.19 4.11 22.03
C THR A 30 11.46 4.10 20.53
N LEU A 31 12.54 3.48 20.03
CA LEU A 31 12.77 3.27 18.60
C LEU A 31 11.75 2.28 17.99
N GLY A 32 11.30 1.26 18.75
CA GLY A 32 10.30 0.29 18.28
C GLY A 32 8.86 0.83 18.24
N LEU A 33 8.57 1.93 18.94
CA LEU A 33 7.24 2.56 19.01
C LEU A 33 7.06 3.73 18.03
N GLN A 34 8.03 4.01 17.15
CA GLN A 34 7.84 5.02 16.11
C GLN A 34 6.72 4.55 15.19
N PRO A 35 5.60 5.30 15.06
CA PRO A 35 4.65 5.03 14.00
C PRO A 35 5.44 5.13 12.70
N SER A 36 5.44 4.05 11.92
CA SER A 36 6.05 4.03 10.60
C SER A 36 5.36 5.11 9.77
N CYS A 37 5.92 6.32 9.74
CA CYS A 37 5.58 7.31 8.75
C CYS A 37 6.14 6.74 7.43
N GLU A 38 5.37 5.86 6.80
CA GLU A 38 5.66 5.36 5.47
C GLU A 38 5.57 6.58 4.56
N ALA A 39 6.72 7.20 4.29
CA ALA A 39 6.81 8.31 3.35
C ALA A 39 6.35 7.78 2.00
N ALA A 40 5.11 8.06 1.64
CA ALA A 40 4.53 7.64 0.38
C ALA A 40 5.33 8.30 -0.76
N LEU A 41 5.99 7.51 -1.58
CA LEU A 41 6.75 8.00 -2.75
C LEU A 41 5.79 8.56 -3.80
N ILE A 42 4.57 8.02 -3.88
CA ILE A 42 3.52 8.42 -4.80
C ILE A 42 2.47 9.24 -4.05
N SER A 43 2.35 10.51 -4.41
CA SER A 43 1.33 11.41 -3.85
C SER A 43 -0.08 11.00 -4.29
N LYS A 44 -1.10 11.50 -3.58
CA LYS A 44 -2.52 11.29 -3.94
C LYS A 44 -2.83 11.75 -5.36
N ASN A 45 -2.32 12.90 -5.79
CA ASN A 45 -2.58 13.41 -7.14
C ASN A 45 -1.94 12.54 -8.22
N GLN A 46 -0.73 12.03 -7.96
CA GLN A 46 -0.08 11.08 -8.85
C GLN A 46 -0.84 9.75 -8.91
N GLU A 47 -1.33 9.26 -7.77
CA GLU A 47 -2.17 8.06 -7.70
C GLU A 47 -3.44 8.22 -8.56
N ILE A 48 -4.14 9.37 -8.45
CA ILE A 48 -5.34 9.66 -9.24
C ILE A 48 -5.00 9.75 -10.74
N SER A 49 -3.90 10.42 -11.10
CA SER A 49 -3.47 10.53 -12.50
C SER A 49 -3.16 9.18 -13.12
N MET A 50 -2.38 8.35 -12.42
CA MET A 50 -2.09 6.97 -12.85
C MET A 50 -3.36 6.15 -13.01
N GLY A 51 -4.28 6.30 -12.06
CA GLY A 51 -5.56 5.60 -12.10
C GLY A 51 -6.41 5.99 -13.31
N LYS A 52 -6.49 7.27 -13.63
CA LYS A 52 -7.22 7.76 -14.82
C LYS A 52 -6.67 7.19 -16.12
N GLU A 53 -5.35 7.08 -16.25
CA GLU A 53 -4.73 6.50 -17.44
C GLU A 53 -5.06 5.00 -17.58
N VAL A 54 -5.00 4.25 -16.47
CA VAL A 54 -5.36 2.82 -16.46
C VAL A 54 -6.85 2.65 -16.73
N ALA A 55 -7.69 3.45 -16.09
CA ALA A 55 -9.14 3.46 -16.27
C ALA A 55 -9.52 3.67 -17.76
N ALA A 56 -8.94 4.68 -18.40
CA ALA A 56 -9.18 4.96 -19.82
C ALA A 56 -8.77 3.77 -20.72
N LYS A 57 -7.64 3.11 -20.42
CA LYS A 57 -7.19 1.93 -21.17
C LYS A 57 -8.14 0.74 -20.99
N LEU A 58 -8.65 0.52 -19.77
CA LEU A 58 -9.60 -0.56 -19.49
C LEU A 58 -10.93 -0.32 -20.19
N GLU A 59 -11.46 0.90 -20.12
CA GLU A 59 -12.70 1.29 -20.77
C GLU A 59 -12.60 1.21 -22.30
N ALA A 60 -11.45 1.60 -22.87
CA ALA A 60 -11.21 1.46 -24.31
C ALA A 60 -11.06 0.00 -24.75
N LYS A 61 -10.47 -0.86 -23.90
CA LYS A 61 -10.22 -2.26 -24.23
C LYS A 61 -11.48 -3.13 -24.16
N TYR A 62 -12.28 -2.93 -23.11
CA TYR A 62 -13.40 -3.82 -22.80
C TYR A 62 -14.77 -3.21 -23.11
N GLY A 63 -14.84 -1.88 -23.24
CA GLY A 63 -16.09 -1.16 -23.33
C GLY A 63 -16.82 -1.08 -21.99
N VAL A 64 -17.57 -0.01 -21.78
CA VAL A 64 -18.47 0.15 -20.64
C VAL A 64 -19.86 -0.33 -21.04
N VAL A 65 -20.51 -1.14 -20.22
CA VAL A 65 -21.88 -1.59 -20.46
C VAL A 65 -22.82 -0.37 -20.50
N GLN A 66 -23.62 -0.24 -21.56
CA GLN A 66 -24.52 0.91 -21.80
C GLN A 66 -25.91 0.68 -21.17
N ASP A 67 -25.96 0.12 -19.98
CA ASP A 67 -27.15 -0.07 -19.19
C ASP A 67 -27.06 0.83 -17.95
N GLU A 68 -27.79 1.95 -18.00
CA GLU A 68 -27.74 2.98 -16.96
C GLU A 68 -28.28 2.46 -15.61
N GLU A 69 -29.30 1.58 -15.64
CA GLU A 69 -29.89 1.02 -14.43
C GLU A 69 -28.89 0.08 -13.75
N LEU A 70 -28.24 -0.79 -14.50
CA LEU A 70 -27.19 -1.68 -14.00
C LEU A 70 -25.99 -0.88 -13.45
N GLN A 71 -25.54 0.15 -14.16
CA GLN A 71 -24.45 1.02 -13.71
C GLN A 71 -24.81 1.72 -12.40
N ALA A 72 -26.02 2.30 -12.31
CA ALA A 72 -26.51 2.97 -11.11
C ALA A 72 -26.64 2.00 -9.93
N HIS A 73 -27.10 0.79 -10.17
CA HIS A 73 -27.25 -0.26 -9.16
C HIS A 73 -25.88 -0.63 -8.55
N VAL A 74 -24.90 -0.99 -9.38
CA VAL A 74 -23.55 -1.35 -8.93
C VAL A 74 -22.89 -0.17 -8.20
N ASN A 75 -23.01 1.03 -8.75
CA ASN A 75 -22.47 2.24 -8.12
C ASN A 75 -23.13 2.51 -6.75
N SER A 76 -24.45 2.31 -6.61
CA SER A 76 -25.17 2.50 -5.35
C SER A 76 -24.65 1.57 -4.24
N ILE A 77 -24.40 0.29 -4.55
CA ILE A 77 -23.83 -0.67 -3.62
C ILE A 77 -22.41 -0.22 -3.23
N GLY A 78 -21.59 0.13 -4.21
CA GLY A 78 -20.22 0.57 -3.98
C GLY A 78 -20.12 1.84 -3.11
N GLN A 79 -20.96 2.84 -3.36
CA GLN A 79 -20.96 4.07 -2.56
C GLN A 79 -21.33 3.85 -1.09
N ARG A 80 -22.22 2.90 -0.80
CA ARG A 80 -22.54 2.52 0.59
C ARG A 80 -21.32 1.93 1.30
N LEU A 81 -20.50 1.14 0.61
CA LEU A 81 -19.28 0.57 1.15
C LEU A 81 -18.20 1.66 1.39
N VAL A 82 -18.08 2.61 0.44
CA VAL A 82 -17.18 3.75 0.60
C VAL A 82 -17.55 4.59 1.82
N ALA A 83 -18.85 4.80 2.07
CA ALA A 83 -19.33 5.60 3.20
C ALA A 83 -18.82 5.09 4.56
N VAL A 84 -18.58 3.78 4.70
CA VAL A 84 -18.06 3.14 5.91
C VAL A 84 -16.56 2.78 5.81
N SER A 85 -15.91 3.08 4.67
CA SER A 85 -14.50 2.80 4.46
C SER A 85 -13.58 3.78 5.20
N GLY A 86 -12.31 3.38 5.35
CA GLY A 86 -11.28 4.21 6.01
C GLY A 86 -10.66 5.30 5.13
N ARG A 87 -11.03 5.40 3.83
CA ARG A 87 -10.41 6.34 2.89
C ARG A 87 -11.46 7.09 2.07
N LYS A 88 -11.89 8.24 2.60
CA LYS A 88 -12.96 9.09 2.02
C LYS A 88 -12.42 10.32 1.27
N ASP A 89 -11.12 10.43 1.16
CA ASP A 89 -10.44 11.56 0.51
C ASP A 89 -10.33 11.42 -1.02
N LEU A 90 -10.79 10.28 -1.57
CA LEU A 90 -10.90 10.00 -2.99
C LEU A 90 -12.34 10.06 -3.45
N GLU A 91 -12.51 10.41 -4.72
CA GLU A 91 -13.76 10.18 -5.44
C GLU A 91 -13.77 8.73 -5.96
N TYR A 92 -14.79 7.95 -5.57
CA TYR A 92 -14.90 6.57 -6.02
C TYR A 92 -15.88 6.44 -7.17
N THR A 93 -15.47 5.68 -8.18
CA THR A 93 -16.27 5.40 -9.38
C THR A 93 -16.38 3.89 -9.55
N PHE A 94 -17.60 3.39 -9.68
CA PHE A 94 -17.89 1.98 -9.93
C PHE A 94 -18.48 1.85 -11.32
N LYS A 95 -17.88 1.02 -12.19
CA LYS A 95 -18.35 0.80 -13.56
C LYS A 95 -18.38 -0.67 -13.91
N VAL A 96 -19.34 -1.04 -14.75
CA VAL A 96 -19.43 -2.38 -15.32
C VAL A 96 -18.80 -2.38 -16.71
N LEU A 97 -17.81 -3.25 -16.91
CA LEU A 97 -17.15 -3.46 -18.19
C LEU A 97 -17.80 -4.64 -18.94
N ASN A 98 -17.88 -4.51 -20.26
CA ASN A 98 -18.48 -5.52 -21.14
C ASN A 98 -17.50 -6.65 -21.44
N HIS A 99 -17.34 -7.57 -20.50
CA HIS A 99 -16.46 -8.74 -20.64
C HIS A 99 -17.04 -9.93 -19.86
N ASP A 100 -16.90 -11.14 -20.42
CA ASP A 100 -17.51 -12.36 -19.89
C ASP A 100 -16.70 -13.03 -18.76
N GLU A 101 -15.50 -12.52 -18.47
CA GLU A 101 -14.68 -13.04 -17.37
C GLU A 101 -15.35 -12.77 -16.01
N VAL A 102 -15.26 -13.75 -15.11
CA VAL A 102 -15.70 -13.61 -13.71
C VAL A 102 -14.62 -12.88 -12.94
N ASN A 103 -14.65 -11.54 -12.96
CA ASN A 103 -13.59 -10.72 -12.37
C ASN A 103 -14.10 -9.34 -11.92
N ALA A 104 -13.38 -8.75 -10.94
CA ALA A 104 -13.47 -7.36 -10.56
C ALA A 104 -12.05 -6.81 -10.32
N MET A 105 -11.87 -5.50 -10.36
CA MET A 105 -10.55 -4.91 -10.14
C MET A 105 -10.61 -3.49 -9.57
N ALA A 106 -9.72 -3.23 -8.62
CA ALA A 106 -9.46 -1.91 -8.08
C ALA A 106 -8.26 -1.27 -8.81
N VAL A 107 -8.49 -0.10 -9.36
CA VAL A 107 -7.46 0.75 -10.00
C VAL A 107 -7.13 1.91 -9.05
N PRO A 108 -5.87 2.34 -8.95
CA PRO A 108 -5.49 3.47 -8.11
C PRO A 108 -6.39 4.70 -8.29
N GLY A 109 -6.54 5.50 -7.25
CA GLY A 109 -7.27 6.77 -7.35
C GLY A 109 -8.80 6.68 -7.23
N GLY A 110 -9.35 5.50 -6.88
CA GLY A 110 -10.78 5.36 -6.58
C GLY A 110 -11.62 4.69 -7.69
N PHE A 111 -11.01 4.15 -8.73
CA PHE A 111 -11.73 3.50 -9.82
C PHE A 111 -11.89 2.01 -9.55
N ILE A 112 -13.13 1.50 -9.61
CA ILE A 112 -13.45 0.10 -9.41
C ILE A 112 -14.27 -0.39 -10.59
N TYR A 113 -13.86 -1.50 -11.16
CA TYR A 113 -14.49 -2.13 -12.29
C TYR A 113 -14.99 -3.53 -11.94
N VAL A 114 -16.18 -3.84 -12.41
CA VAL A 114 -16.77 -5.17 -12.36
C VAL A 114 -17.00 -5.66 -13.79
N PHE A 115 -16.60 -6.85 -14.12
CA PHE A 115 -16.92 -7.42 -15.43
C PHE A 115 -18.33 -7.97 -15.44
N LYS A 116 -19.00 -7.85 -16.58
CA LYS A 116 -20.38 -8.32 -16.75
C LYS A 116 -20.52 -9.80 -16.40
N GLY A 117 -19.54 -10.63 -16.79
CA GLY A 117 -19.53 -12.06 -16.45
C GLY A 117 -19.54 -12.35 -14.94
N LEU A 118 -18.97 -11.45 -14.12
CA LEU A 118 -19.08 -11.59 -12.65
C LEU A 118 -20.52 -11.36 -12.18
N LEU A 119 -21.22 -10.35 -12.71
CA LEU A 119 -22.59 -10.06 -12.34
C LEU A 119 -23.56 -11.16 -12.77
N ASP A 120 -23.33 -11.74 -13.93
CA ASP A 120 -24.12 -12.89 -14.44
C ASP A 120 -23.94 -14.14 -13.53
N PHE A 121 -22.82 -14.23 -12.82
CA PHE A 121 -22.51 -15.31 -11.89
C PHE A 121 -23.00 -15.04 -10.45
N MET A 122 -23.20 -13.77 -10.07
CA MET A 122 -23.58 -13.36 -8.70
C MET A 122 -25.09 -13.52 -8.47
N PRO A 123 -25.53 -14.35 -7.51
CA PRO A 123 -26.95 -14.56 -7.24
C PRO A 123 -27.59 -13.45 -6.40
N SER A 124 -26.80 -12.55 -5.78
CA SER A 124 -27.35 -11.56 -4.85
C SER A 124 -26.48 -10.29 -4.72
N ASP A 125 -27.12 -9.20 -4.31
CA ASP A 125 -26.46 -7.94 -3.96
C ASP A 125 -25.47 -8.09 -2.79
N ASP A 126 -25.72 -9.01 -1.87
CA ASP A 126 -24.83 -9.23 -0.73
C ASP A 126 -23.48 -9.83 -1.17
N GLU A 127 -23.52 -10.74 -2.15
CA GLU A 127 -22.28 -11.29 -2.73
C GLU A 127 -21.53 -10.23 -3.55
N LEU A 128 -22.25 -9.43 -4.33
CA LEU A 128 -21.65 -8.30 -5.05
C LEU A 128 -21.05 -7.29 -4.06
N ALA A 129 -21.74 -6.98 -2.97
CA ALA A 129 -21.21 -6.11 -1.91
C ALA A 129 -19.93 -6.70 -1.27
N GLY A 130 -19.85 -8.01 -1.11
CA GLY A 130 -18.64 -8.69 -0.64
C GLY A 130 -17.44 -8.45 -1.57
N VAL A 131 -17.63 -8.64 -2.88
CA VAL A 131 -16.59 -8.40 -3.89
C VAL A 131 -16.20 -6.93 -3.95
N LEU A 132 -17.19 -6.01 -4.05
CA LEU A 132 -16.91 -4.57 -4.08
C LEU A 132 -16.21 -4.09 -2.80
N GLY A 133 -16.57 -4.64 -1.64
CA GLY A 133 -15.91 -4.36 -0.36
C GLY A 133 -14.45 -4.79 -0.36
N HIS A 134 -14.14 -5.93 -0.99
CA HIS A 134 -12.76 -6.39 -1.20
C HIS A 134 -11.97 -5.40 -2.07
N GLU A 135 -12.54 -4.95 -3.18
CA GLU A 135 -11.91 -3.98 -4.09
C GLU A 135 -11.72 -2.60 -3.44
N VAL A 136 -12.72 -2.11 -2.69
CA VAL A 136 -12.58 -0.90 -1.86
C VAL A 136 -11.42 -1.05 -0.87
N GLY A 137 -11.29 -2.23 -0.24
CA GLY A 137 -10.19 -2.55 0.67
C GLY A 137 -8.81 -2.43 0.00
N HIS A 138 -8.68 -2.83 -1.27
CA HIS A 138 -7.45 -2.65 -2.04
C HIS A 138 -7.06 -1.18 -2.20
N ILE A 139 -8.03 -0.30 -2.47
CA ILE A 139 -7.82 1.15 -2.59
C ILE A 139 -7.46 1.76 -1.24
N VAL A 140 -8.19 1.41 -0.16
CA VAL A 140 -7.92 1.90 1.19
C VAL A 140 -6.49 1.56 1.63
N LYS A 141 -6.04 0.34 1.39
CA LYS A 141 -4.68 -0.12 1.73
C LYS A 141 -3.62 0.29 0.72
N ARG A 142 -4.00 0.96 -0.38
CA ARG A 142 -3.11 1.40 -1.47
C ARG A 142 -2.28 0.26 -2.07
N HIS A 143 -2.84 -0.95 -2.19
CA HIS A 143 -2.09 -2.14 -2.61
C HIS A 143 -1.39 -1.95 -3.95
N SER A 144 -2.09 -1.47 -4.98
CA SER A 144 -1.52 -1.23 -6.31
C SER A 144 -0.44 -0.14 -6.30
N VAL A 145 -0.61 0.92 -5.51
CA VAL A 145 0.37 2.00 -5.35
C VAL A 145 1.63 1.47 -4.68
N LYS A 146 1.50 0.74 -3.57
CA LYS A 146 2.64 0.12 -2.87
C LYS A 146 3.41 -0.84 -3.76
N GLN A 147 2.74 -1.56 -4.65
CA GLN A 147 3.40 -2.44 -5.62
C GLN A 147 4.25 -1.64 -6.61
N VAL A 148 3.74 -0.50 -7.12
CA VAL A 148 4.49 0.42 -8.00
C VAL A 148 5.66 1.05 -7.25
N GLU A 149 5.45 1.52 -6.02
CA GLU A 149 6.52 2.08 -5.16
C GLU A 149 7.64 1.07 -4.93
N LYS A 150 7.29 -0.18 -4.63
CA LYS A 150 8.26 -1.28 -4.45
C LYS A 150 9.05 -1.55 -5.74
N GLN A 151 8.37 -1.58 -6.88
CA GLN A 151 9.04 -1.80 -8.18
C GLN A 151 9.99 -0.66 -8.52
N LEU A 152 9.59 0.58 -8.26
CA LEU A 152 10.43 1.76 -8.47
C LEU A 152 11.67 1.71 -7.58
N ALA A 153 11.52 1.39 -6.29
CA ALA A 153 12.64 1.27 -5.36
C ALA A 153 13.65 0.19 -5.80
N LEU A 154 13.16 -0.98 -6.25
CA LEU A 154 14.01 -2.04 -6.77
C LEU A 154 14.75 -1.61 -8.05
N THR A 155 14.09 -0.89 -8.95
CA THR A 155 14.70 -0.37 -10.18
C THR A 155 15.81 0.62 -9.88
N LEU A 156 15.56 1.56 -8.96
CA LEU A 156 16.58 2.54 -8.52
C LEU A 156 17.77 1.85 -7.86
N LEU A 157 17.54 0.86 -7.00
CA LEU A 157 18.61 0.09 -6.36
C LEU A 157 19.45 -0.65 -7.40
N THR A 158 18.83 -1.28 -8.39
CA THR A 158 19.53 -1.96 -9.49
C THR A 158 20.40 -0.98 -10.28
N LEU A 159 19.88 0.21 -10.60
CA LEU A 159 20.62 1.24 -11.32
C LEU A 159 21.85 1.75 -10.54
N ILE A 160 21.73 1.90 -9.22
CA ILE A 160 22.84 2.31 -8.35
C ILE A 160 23.93 1.23 -8.37
N ILE A 161 23.56 -0.03 -8.20
CA ILE A 161 24.51 -1.16 -8.18
C ILE A 161 25.21 -1.30 -9.54
N THR A 162 24.48 -1.25 -10.66
CA THR A 162 25.07 -1.41 -12.00
C THR A 162 25.95 -0.25 -12.39
N LYS A 163 25.59 0.99 -12.05
CA LYS A 163 26.48 2.16 -12.27
C LYS A 163 27.71 2.12 -11.37
N GLY A 164 27.57 1.66 -10.12
CA GLY A 164 28.70 1.48 -9.21
C GLY A 164 29.71 0.44 -9.72
N GLN A 165 29.26 -0.65 -10.32
CA GLN A 165 30.16 -1.65 -10.93
C GLN A 165 30.88 -1.13 -12.18
N GLY A 166 30.23 -0.25 -12.97
CA GLY A 166 30.87 0.39 -14.12
C GLY A 166 32.01 1.34 -13.75
N LEU A 167 31.94 2.02 -12.60
CA LEU A 167 33.02 2.89 -12.11
C LEU A 167 34.22 2.07 -11.59
N VAL A 168 33.98 0.93 -10.96
CA VAL A 168 35.06 0.08 -10.42
C VAL A 168 35.85 -0.62 -11.53
N LEU A 169 35.19 -0.95 -12.65
CA LEU A 169 35.84 -1.59 -13.80
C LEU A 169 36.64 -0.60 -14.66
N ALA A 170 36.30 0.69 -14.64
CA ALA A 170 37.03 1.71 -15.37
C ALA A 170 38.38 2.08 -14.68
N ASP A 171 38.49 1.93 -13.35
CA ASP A 171 39.68 2.24 -12.57
C ASP A 171 40.71 1.08 -12.56
N ALA A 172 40.30 -0.12 -12.98
CA ALA A 172 41.18 -1.30 -13.01
C ALA A 172 41.93 -1.49 -14.37
N THR A 173 41.76 -0.55 -15.32
CA THR A 173 42.36 -0.63 -16.67
C THR A 173 43.30 0.53 -16.99
N MET A 174 43.81 1.27 -15.97
CA MET A 174 44.93 2.22 -16.11
C MET A 174 46.21 1.69 -15.49
#